data_8e35c05a89e9a30fee5fda08a17b3b77
#
_entry.id   8e35c05a89e9a30fee5fda08a17b3b77
#
_cell.length_a   1.000
_cell.length_b   1.000
_cell.length_c   1.000
_cell.angle_alpha   90.00
_cell.angle_beta   90.00
_cell.angle_gamma   90.00
#
_symmetry.space_group_name_H-M   'P 1'
#
loop_
_entity.id
_entity.type
_entity.pdbx_description
1 polymer ?
#
loop_
_entity_poly.entity_id
_entity_poly.type
_entity_poly.pdbx_seq_one_letter_code
_entity_poly.pdbx_strand_id
1 'polypeptide(L)'
;MNTDIFRVGVLSVVKHDYLPNGIKLHPRFEIVVVADDPDQPDWVHERNELYARENGVPYVQDVEKAIAEYNVQVAAVSSQVERHCGLSVRAANAGCHVIQDKPMSTRVSECDRVVETVERKGVKFMMWNRSCLPAIIEAREAIRSGVVGEPYAFHADFYFSKDVGPPKGSRKPGDPKTDWLEFLIAAHVDGSDGGVGVEPLGELGIEGCYPLAYIASMSGLQVRRVYAETTAHFHQLYDDNDVEDLATVTLEMEGGVLGSLSIGRIGVASHPDIGEIKMHILGSEGGFVVSEARPEVGVYYRNQPPKEFKNERLNAIENDYLLADDFARALDTDGDTILNARTSRAITATVQAALESGRTGLPVDVK
;
A
#
# COMPACT_ATOMS: atom_id res chain seq x y z
N MET A 1 2.39 6.95 -29.32
CA MET A 1 2.82 6.69 -27.93
C MET A 1 4.26 7.16 -27.83
N ASN A 2 4.59 7.88 -26.77
CA ASN A 2 5.97 8.25 -26.48
C ASN A 2 6.78 6.96 -26.22
N THR A 3 7.97 6.86 -26.81
CA THR A 3 8.84 5.68 -26.70
C THR A 3 10.08 5.92 -25.84
N ASP A 4 10.14 7.08 -25.16
CA ASP A 4 11.26 7.40 -24.30
C ASP A 4 11.35 6.41 -23.13
N ILE A 5 12.53 5.89 -22.88
CA ILE A 5 12.81 4.97 -21.77
C ILE A 5 13.29 5.81 -20.59
N PHE A 6 12.63 5.66 -19.45
CA PHE A 6 13.01 6.27 -18.19
C PHE A 6 14.04 5.43 -17.45
N ARG A 7 15.10 6.06 -16.97
CA ARG A 7 16.16 5.45 -16.19
C ARG A 7 15.73 5.38 -14.72
N VAL A 8 15.61 4.16 -14.21
CA VAL A 8 15.12 3.88 -12.85
C VAL A 8 16.28 3.61 -11.91
N GLY A 9 16.37 4.37 -10.83
CA GLY A 9 17.20 4.05 -9.67
C GLY A 9 16.37 3.39 -8.59
N VAL A 10 16.77 2.20 -8.17
CA VAL A 10 16.13 1.52 -7.05
C VAL A 10 16.79 1.98 -5.75
N LEU A 11 16.04 2.72 -4.94
CA LEU A 11 16.53 3.26 -3.67
C LEU A 11 16.11 2.34 -2.53
N SER A 12 17.01 1.43 -2.24
CA SER A 12 16.88 0.33 -1.30
C SER A 12 15.87 -0.77 -1.74
N VAL A 13 16.23 -2.02 -1.54
CA VAL A 13 15.35 -3.19 -1.65
C VAL A 13 15.48 -3.99 -0.35
N VAL A 14 14.63 -3.69 0.61
CA VAL A 14 14.74 -4.31 1.93
C VAL A 14 13.63 -5.29 2.16
N LYS A 15 12.40 -4.86 2.03
CA LYS A 15 11.24 -5.66 2.38
C LYS A 15 10.60 -6.34 1.19
N HIS A 16 10.37 -5.57 0.15
CA HIS A 16 9.66 -6.03 -1.02
C HIS A 16 10.46 -5.74 -2.29
N ASP A 17 10.66 -6.74 -3.11
CA ASP A 17 11.24 -6.62 -4.44
C ASP A 17 10.17 -6.54 -5.55
N TYR A 18 8.88 -6.70 -5.21
CA TYR A 18 7.80 -6.67 -6.18
C TYR A 18 7.64 -5.32 -6.87
N LEU A 19 7.90 -4.19 -6.17
CA LEU A 19 7.85 -2.86 -6.78
C LEU A 19 8.91 -2.71 -7.89
N PRO A 20 10.22 -2.86 -7.62
CA PRO A 20 11.21 -2.73 -8.69
C PRO A 20 11.09 -3.86 -9.73
N ASN A 21 10.63 -5.06 -9.36
CA ASN A 21 10.33 -6.13 -10.31
C ASN A 21 9.12 -5.81 -11.18
N GLY A 22 8.08 -5.17 -10.62
CA GLY A 22 6.89 -4.75 -11.34
C GLY A 22 7.17 -3.66 -12.35
N ILE A 23 7.92 -2.61 -11.96
CA ILE A 23 8.19 -1.49 -12.88
C ILE A 23 9.00 -1.90 -14.11
N LYS A 24 9.93 -2.84 -13.98
CA LYS A 24 10.72 -3.33 -15.12
C LYS A 24 9.93 -4.19 -16.11
N LEU A 25 8.70 -4.63 -15.77
CA LEU A 25 7.82 -5.31 -16.73
C LEU A 25 7.34 -4.36 -17.84
N HIS A 26 7.31 -3.07 -17.58
CA HIS A 26 6.86 -2.08 -18.53
C HIS A 26 8.02 -1.55 -19.39
N PRO A 27 7.91 -1.56 -20.73
CA PRO A 27 9.03 -1.27 -21.65
C PRO A 27 9.57 0.17 -21.57
N ARG A 28 8.85 1.07 -20.91
CA ARG A 28 9.26 2.46 -20.69
C ARG A 28 10.24 2.64 -19.52
N PHE A 29 10.54 1.60 -18.74
CA PHE A 29 11.37 1.70 -17.55
C PHE A 29 12.55 0.74 -17.61
N GLU A 30 13.74 1.27 -17.35
CA GLU A 30 14.98 0.50 -17.29
C GLU A 30 15.68 0.74 -15.95
N ILE A 31 15.86 -0.31 -15.15
CA ILE A 31 16.65 -0.22 -13.91
C ILE A 31 18.12 -0.06 -14.29
N VAL A 32 18.76 0.99 -13.79
CA VAL A 32 20.15 1.34 -14.13
C VAL A 32 21.10 1.30 -12.93
N VAL A 33 20.58 1.35 -11.72
CA VAL A 33 21.36 1.35 -10.48
C VAL A 33 20.49 0.93 -9.31
N VAL A 34 21.10 0.27 -8.32
CA VAL A 34 20.56 0.11 -6.97
C VAL A 34 21.40 0.97 -6.04
N ALA A 35 20.78 1.68 -5.12
CA ALA A 35 21.52 2.54 -4.18
C ALA A 35 20.92 2.50 -2.78
N ASP A 36 21.77 2.72 -1.79
CA ASP A 36 21.38 2.93 -0.41
C ASP A 36 22.39 3.84 0.30
N ASP A 37 22.08 4.26 1.53
CA ASP A 37 23.01 5.05 2.34
C ASP A 37 24.09 4.16 2.99
N PRO A 38 25.32 4.67 3.17
CA PRO A 38 26.43 3.87 3.64
C PRO A 38 26.34 3.44 5.12
N ASP A 39 25.45 4.08 5.88
CA ASP A 39 25.23 3.82 7.31
C ASP A 39 24.17 2.74 7.58
N GLN A 40 23.70 2.07 6.54
CA GLN A 40 22.74 0.99 6.72
C GLN A 40 23.42 -0.28 7.26
N PRO A 41 22.65 -1.13 7.99
CA PRO A 41 23.16 -2.41 8.46
C PRO A 41 23.64 -3.33 7.32
N ASP A 42 24.65 -4.16 7.61
CA ASP A 42 25.25 -5.08 6.62
C ASP A 42 24.21 -5.93 5.88
N TRP A 43 23.20 -6.45 6.58
CA TRP A 43 22.15 -7.27 5.96
C TRP A 43 21.29 -6.49 4.93
N VAL A 44 21.16 -5.16 5.09
CA VAL A 44 20.50 -4.30 4.09
C VAL A 44 21.39 -4.17 2.86
N HIS A 45 22.69 -3.94 3.06
CA HIS A 45 23.65 -3.89 1.97
C HIS A 45 23.70 -5.22 1.20
N GLU A 46 23.78 -6.35 1.90
CA GLU A 46 23.77 -7.70 1.28
C GLU A 46 22.55 -7.92 0.38
N ARG A 47 21.36 -7.50 0.81
CA ARG A 47 20.12 -7.60 0.01
C ARG A 47 20.17 -6.72 -1.23
N ASN A 48 20.59 -5.48 -1.07
CA ASN A 48 20.72 -4.54 -2.18
C ASN A 48 21.76 -5.01 -3.22
N GLU A 49 22.91 -5.53 -2.77
CA GLU A 49 23.95 -6.10 -3.64
C GLU A 49 23.44 -7.35 -4.38
N LEU A 50 22.68 -8.21 -3.69
CA LEU A 50 22.07 -9.38 -4.31
C LEU A 50 21.13 -8.96 -5.43
N TYR A 51 20.21 -8.05 -5.15
CA TYR A 51 19.25 -7.54 -6.15
C TYR A 51 19.96 -6.87 -7.33
N ALA A 52 20.97 -6.05 -7.07
CA ALA A 52 21.77 -5.39 -8.12
C ALA A 52 22.46 -6.42 -9.03
N ARG A 53 23.10 -7.45 -8.44
CA ARG A 53 23.76 -8.52 -9.18
C ARG A 53 22.79 -9.34 -10.04
N GLU A 54 21.62 -9.69 -9.50
CA GLU A 54 20.58 -10.43 -10.23
C GLU A 54 20.00 -9.66 -11.42
N ASN A 55 20.00 -8.34 -11.33
CA ASN A 55 19.54 -7.47 -12.41
C ASN A 55 20.68 -6.94 -13.30
N GLY A 56 21.94 -7.31 -13.05
CA GLY A 56 23.09 -6.90 -13.86
C GLY A 56 23.40 -5.40 -13.78
N VAL A 57 23.06 -4.73 -12.71
CA VAL A 57 23.27 -3.30 -12.49
C VAL A 57 24.21 -3.05 -11.30
N PRO A 58 24.89 -1.90 -11.22
CA PRO A 58 25.74 -1.57 -10.10
C PRO A 58 24.95 -1.30 -8.81
N TYR A 59 25.60 -1.58 -7.66
CA TYR A 59 25.16 -1.12 -6.35
C TYR A 59 26.06 0.02 -5.88
N VAL A 60 25.46 1.12 -5.38
CA VAL A 60 26.16 2.33 -4.93
C VAL A 60 25.69 2.70 -3.54
N GLN A 61 26.63 2.77 -2.57
CA GLN A 61 26.36 3.19 -1.19
C GLN A 61 26.39 4.72 -1.03
N ASP A 62 25.61 5.42 -1.85
CA ASP A 62 25.42 6.87 -1.82
C ASP A 62 24.28 7.20 -2.77
N VAL A 63 23.14 7.53 -2.22
CA VAL A 63 21.90 7.75 -2.98
C VAL A 63 22.02 8.94 -3.93
N GLU A 64 22.56 10.08 -3.48
CA GLU A 64 22.70 11.28 -4.31
C GLU A 64 23.71 11.08 -5.44
N LYS A 65 24.83 10.42 -5.15
CA LYS A 65 25.82 10.06 -6.14
C LYS A 65 25.23 9.13 -7.21
N ALA A 66 24.48 8.13 -6.80
CA ALA A 66 23.82 7.21 -7.73
C ALA A 66 22.83 7.94 -8.64
N ILE A 67 21.99 8.82 -8.08
CA ILE A 67 21.05 9.62 -8.86
C ILE A 67 21.78 10.45 -9.93
N ALA A 68 22.83 11.14 -9.55
CA ALA A 68 23.58 12.02 -10.45
C ALA A 68 24.39 11.25 -11.51
N GLU A 69 25.13 10.21 -11.08
CA GLU A 69 26.05 9.46 -11.96
C GLU A 69 25.31 8.62 -13.01
N TYR A 70 24.18 8.03 -12.61
CA TYR A 70 23.38 7.18 -13.50
C TYR A 70 22.22 7.91 -14.18
N ASN A 71 22.12 9.25 -14.02
CA ASN A 71 21.05 10.08 -14.59
C ASN A 71 19.66 9.49 -14.29
N VAL A 72 19.39 9.21 -13.04
CA VAL A 72 18.11 8.64 -12.59
C VAL A 72 16.99 9.64 -12.82
N GLN A 73 15.94 9.20 -13.49
CA GLN A 73 14.74 10.01 -13.80
C GLN A 73 13.54 9.57 -12.95
N VAL A 74 13.52 8.29 -12.55
CA VAL A 74 12.49 7.70 -11.68
C VAL A 74 13.19 6.99 -10.53
N ALA A 75 12.82 7.32 -9.31
CA ALA A 75 13.26 6.64 -8.12
C ALA A 75 12.20 5.61 -7.67
N ALA A 76 12.58 4.35 -7.59
CA ALA A 76 11.78 3.27 -7.02
C ALA A 76 12.23 3.05 -5.57
N VAL A 77 11.42 3.50 -4.60
CA VAL A 77 11.73 3.43 -3.17
C VAL A 77 11.05 2.21 -2.55
N SER A 78 11.86 1.23 -2.13
CA SER A 78 11.39 -0.05 -1.56
C SER A 78 12.14 -0.42 -0.27
N SER A 79 12.50 0.60 0.50
CA SER A 79 13.22 0.51 1.77
C SER A 79 12.33 0.05 2.94
N GLN A 80 12.83 0.17 4.14
CA GLN A 80 12.03 0.14 5.36
C GLN A 80 11.04 1.31 5.39
N VAL A 81 9.86 1.11 5.99
CA VAL A 81 8.77 2.08 5.96
C VAL A 81 9.14 3.45 6.54
N GLU A 82 9.94 3.47 7.59
CA GLU A 82 10.41 4.71 8.25
C GLU A 82 11.33 5.56 7.38
N ARG A 83 11.92 4.96 6.32
CA ARG A 83 12.80 5.66 5.36
C ARG A 83 12.10 6.06 4.08
N HIS A 84 10.91 5.54 3.81
CA HIS A 84 10.16 5.77 2.57
C HIS A 84 10.08 7.24 2.20
N CYS A 85 9.53 8.06 3.09
CA CYS A 85 9.35 9.50 2.81
C CYS A 85 10.67 10.26 2.75
N GLY A 86 11.66 9.89 3.56
CA GLY A 86 12.98 10.50 3.53
C GLY A 86 13.67 10.33 2.18
N LEU A 87 13.73 9.12 1.67
CA LEU A 87 14.30 8.80 0.35
C LEU A 87 13.48 9.44 -0.78
N SER A 88 12.15 9.42 -0.70
CA SER A 88 11.27 10.05 -1.68
C SER A 88 11.47 11.56 -1.79
N VAL A 89 11.64 12.26 -0.66
CA VAL A 89 11.95 13.70 -0.62
C VAL A 89 13.31 13.99 -1.25
N ARG A 90 14.32 13.18 -0.97
CA ARG A 90 15.67 13.33 -1.55
C ARG A 90 15.63 13.15 -3.07
N ALA A 91 14.99 12.08 -3.55
CA ALA A 91 14.82 11.82 -4.97
C ALA A 91 14.04 12.93 -5.68
N ALA A 92 12.91 13.37 -5.12
CA ALA A 92 12.12 14.46 -5.66
C ALA A 92 12.89 15.80 -5.69
N ASN A 93 13.70 16.11 -4.64
CA ASN A 93 14.57 17.28 -4.64
C ASN A 93 15.63 17.23 -5.74
N ALA A 94 16.11 16.05 -6.09
CA ALA A 94 17.02 15.83 -7.23
C ALA A 94 16.33 15.91 -8.61
N GLY A 95 14.98 16.04 -8.62
CA GLY A 95 14.19 16.14 -9.86
C GLY A 95 13.69 14.79 -10.39
N CYS A 96 13.85 13.71 -9.64
CA CYS A 96 13.31 12.42 -10.00
C CYS A 96 11.79 12.35 -9.75
N HIS A 97 11.05 11.71 -10.64
CA HIS A 97 9.73 11.19 -10.33
C HIS A 97 9.86 10.04 -9.34
N VAL A 98 8.85 9.77 -8.53
CA VAL A 98 8.96 8.81 -7.42
C VAL A 98 7.86 7.76 -7.49
N ILE A 99 8.26 6.50 -7.38
CA ILE A 99 7.38 5.38 -7.04
C ILE A 99 7.85 4.83 -5.70
N GLN A 100 6.95 4.74 -4.74
CA GLN A 100 7.26 4.36 -3.37
C GLN A 100 6.41 3.18 -2.92
N ASP A 101 6.99 2.25 -2.20
CA ASP A 101 6.27 1.12 -1.60
C ASP A 101 5.27 1.58 -0.51
N LYS A 102 4.31 0.72 -0.23
CA LYS A 102 3.31 0.90 0.83
C LYS A 102 3.84 0.44 2.21
N PRO A 103 3.28 0.97 3.29
CA PRO A 103 2.50 2.20 3.39
C PRO A 103 3.36 3.43 3.09
N MET A 104 2.72 4.56 2.76
CA MET A 104 3.50 5.77 2.44
C MET A 104 4.41 6.18 3.61
N SER A 105 3.89 6.21 4.81
CA SER A 105 4.60 6.39 6.07
C SER A 105 3.71 5.99 7.23
N THR A 106 4.29 5.89 8.41
CA THR A 106 3.58 5.80 9.69
C THR A 106 3.24 7.18 10.28
N ARG A 107 3.70 8.27 9.65
CA ARG A 107 3.54 9.66 10.15
C ARG A 107 3.05 10.59 9.06
N VAL A 108 1.89 11.25 9.30
CA VAL A 108 1.32 12.22 8.35
C VAL A 108 2.27 13.36 8.04
N SER A 109 3.01 13.86 9.04
CA SER A 109 3.97 14.96 8.83
C SER A 109 5.10 14.62 7.84
N GLU A 110 5.48 13.37 7.73
CA GLU A 110 6.44 12.92 6.71
C GLU A 110 5.79 12.87 5.32
N CYS A 111 4.55 12.41 5.25
CA CYS A 111 3.77 12.46 4.01
C CYS A 111 3.58 13.90 3.52
N ASP A 112 3.31 14.85 4.43
CA ASP A 112 3.20 16.28 4.11
C ASP A 112 4.47 16.80 3.42
N ARG A 113 5.65 16.42 3.92
CA ARG A 113 6.93 16.79 3.30
C ARG A 113 7.10 16.23 1.89
N VAL A 114 6.61 15.01 1.64
CA VAL A 114 6.63 14.42 0.27
C VAL A 114 5.69 15.20 -0.63
N VAL A 115 4.45 15.46 -0.19
CA VAL A 115 3.46 16.24 -0.96
C VAL A 115 4.03 17.59 -1.36
N GLU A 116 4.52 18.37 -0.37
CA GLU A 116 5.10 19.70 -0.61
C GLU A 116 6.29 19.65 -1.58
N THR A 117 7.15 18.63 -1.46
CA THR A 117 8.34 18.51 -2.30
C THR A 117 7.98 18.13 -3.73
N VAL A 118 7.10 17.14 -3.90
CA VAL A 118 6.63 16.67 -5.22
C VAL A 118 5.95 17.81 -6.00
N GLU A 119 5.07 18.56 -5.33
CA GLU A 119 4.37 19.70 -5.94
C GLU A 119 5.32 20.83 -6.29
N ARG A 120 6.19 21.23 -5.37
CA ARG A 120 7.18 22.29 -5.60
C ARG A 120 8.14 21.97 -6.74
N LYS A 121 8.47 20.70 -6.90
CA LYS A 121 9.39 20.24 -7.96
C LYS A 121 8.68 19.89 -9.27
N GLY A 122 7.36 19.78 -9.28
CA GLY A 122 6.59 19.40 -10.46
C GLY A 122 6.86 17.96 -10.91
N VAL A 123 7.26 17.06 -9.98
CA VAL A 123 7.51 15.66 -10.28
C VAL A 123 6.29 14.80 -9.94
N LYS A 124 6.15 13.64 -10.57
CA LYS A 124 5.07 12.69 -10.28
C LYS A 124 5.46 11.80 -9.12
N PHE A 125 4.45 11.37 -8.37
CA PHE A 125 4.55 10.41 -7.28
C PHE A 125 3.46 9.36 -7.41
N MET A 126 3.78 8.11 -7.08
CA MET A 126 2.80 7.04 -6.91
C MET A 126 3.19 6.15 -5.73
N MET A 127 2.23 5.87 -4.84
CA MET A 127 2.36 4.78 -3.88
C MET A 127 2.02 3.46 -4.57
N TRP A 128 2.97 2.53 -4.59
CA TRP A 128 2.77 1.21 -5.18
C TRP A 128 1.89 0.34 -4.30
N ASN A 129 0.86 -0.24 -4.88
CA ASN A 129 -0.06 -1.14 -4.18
C ASN A 129 -0.79 -2.07 -5.17
N ARG A 130 -2.02 -2.48 -4.84
CA ARG A 130 -2.82 -3.41 -5.65
C ARG A 130 -4.06 -2.77 -6.29
N SER A 131 -4.09 -1.44 -6.45
CA SER A 131 -5.27 -0.71 -6.98
C SER A 131 -5.51 -0.88 -8.49
N CYS A 132 -4.64 -1.57 -9.20
CA CYS A 132 -4.82 -1.95 -10.60
C CYS A 132 -5.17 -3.44 -10.80
N LEU A 133 -5.59 -4.14 -9.76
CA LEU A 133 -6.17 -5.46 -9.93
C LEU A 133 -7.42 -5.38 -10.83
N PRO A 134 -7.62 -6.34 -11.74
CA PRO A 134 -8.75 -6.33 -12.68
C PRO A 134 -10.10 -6.08 -12.02
N ALA A 135 -10.39 -6.73 -10.89
CA ALA A 135 -11.65 -6.54 -10.16
C ALA A 135 -11.81 -5.10 -9.62
N ILE A 136 -10.71 -4.45 -9.19
CA ILE A 136 -10.74 -3.06 -8.72
C ILE A 136 -10.94 -2.09 -9.89
N ILE A 137 -10.31 -2.36 -11.04
CA ILE A 137 -10.51 -1.56 -12.27
C ILE A 137 -11.97 -1.64 -12.72
N GLU A 138 -12.56 -2.84 -12.79
CA GLU A 138 -13.97 -3.01 -13.18
C GLU A 138 -14.92 -2.31 -12.22
N ALA A 139 -14.70 -2.43 -10.91
CA ALA A 139 -15.51 -1.74 -9.91
C ALA A 139 -15.41 -0.21 -10.07
N ARG A 140 -14.22 0.32 -10.31
CA ARG A 140 -14.00 1.75 -10.58
C ARG A 140 -14.75 2.23 -11.83
N GLU A 141 -14.66 1.49 -12.93
CA GLU A 141 -15.37 1.83 -14.17
C GLU A 141 -16.89 1.74 -14.00
N ALA A 142 -17.37 0.79 -13.21
CA ALA A 142 -18.79 0.67 -12.93
C ALA A 142 -19.31 1.86 -12.08
N ILE A 143 -18.55 2.38 -11.13
CA ILE A 143 -18.89 3.61 -10.40
C ILE A 143 -18.88 4.81 -11.36
N ARG A 144 -17.81 4.97 -12.16
CA ARG A 144 -17.67 6.09 -13.11
C ARG A 144 -18.73 6.12 -14.18
N SER A 145 -19.17 4.97 -14.65
CA SER A 145 -20.26 4.87 -15.64
C SER A 145 -21.65 5.19 -15.07
N GLY A 146 -21.76 5.36 -13.74
CA GLY A 146 -23.02 5.64 -13.06
C GLY A 146 -23.98 4.46 -13.00
N VAL A 147 -23.55 3.24 -13.31
CA VAL A 147 -24.41 2.06 -13.39
C VAL A 147 -25.07 1.69 -12.06
N VAL A 148 -24.50 2.10 -10.94
CA VAL A 148 -25.06 1.92 -9.60
C VAL A 148 -25.62 3.21 -8.99
N GLY A 149 -25.62 4.28 -9.76
CA GLY A 149 -26.01 5.62 -9.29
C GLY A 149 -24.99 6.23 -8.35
N GLU A 150 -25.44 7.11 -7.45
CA GLU A 150 -24.61 7.75 -6.45
C GLU A 150 -24.17 6.74 -5.38
N PRO A 151 -22.88 6.65 -5.05
CA PRO A 151 -22.40 5.80 -3.96
C PRO A 151 -22.94 6.26 -2.59
N TYR A 152 -23.44 5.32 -1.80
CA TYR A 152 -23.93 5.57 -0.43
C TYR A 152 -23.05 4.91 0.63
N ALA A 153 -22.49 3.73 0.34
CA ALA A 153 -21.68 3.04 1.31
C ALA A 153 -20.62 2.13 0.69
N PHE A 154 -19.48 1.99 1.42
CA PHE A 154 -18.40 1.05 1.17
C PHE A 154 -18.15 0.22 2.43
N HIS A 155 -18.22 -1.12 2.32
CA HIS A 155 -17.90 -2.03 3.42
C HIS A 155 -16.79 -2.97 2.96
N ALA A 156 -15.71 -3.04 3.72
CA ALA A 156 -14.56 -3.87 3.41
C ALA A 156 -14.26 -4.86 4.54
N ASP A 157 -14.12 -6.13 4.19
CA ASP A 157 -13.51 -7.16 5.02
C ASP A 157 -12.12 -7.47 4.44
N PHE A 158 -11.09 -7.41 5.27
CA PHE A 158 -9.70 -7.55 4.86
C PHE A 158 -8.93 -8.42 5.86
N TYR A 159 -9.09 -9.75 5.73
CA TYR A 159 -8.53 -10.70 6.66
C TYR A 159 -7.41 -11.52 6.03
N PHE A 160 -6.25 -11.50 6.67
CA PHE A 160 -5.12 -12.32 6.26
C PHE A 160 -5.08 -13.63 7.03
N SER A 161 -4.90 -14.73 6.30
CA SER A 161 -4.69 -16.07 6.86
C SER A 161 -3.26 -16.32 7.31
N LYS A 162 -2.34 -15.42 6.99
CA LYS A 162 -0.93 -15.53 7.37
C LYS A 162 -0.78 -15.49 8.88
N ASP A 163 0.07 -16.36 9.40
CA ASP A 163 0.39 -16.48 10.81
C ASP A 163 1.58 -15.59 11.20
N VAL A 164 1.63 -15.15 12.44
CA VAL A 164 2.74 -14.36 13.02
C VAL A 164 3.24 -15.03 14.29
N GLY A 165 3.29 -16.32 14.29
CA GLY A 165 3.76 -17.13 15.39
C GLY A 165 2.64 -17.72 16.25
N PRO A 166 2.96 -18.20 17.45
CA PRO A 166 2.01 -18.93 18.29
C PRO A 166 0.78 -18.11 18.63
N PRO A 167 -0.39 -18.76 18.77
CA PRO A 167 -1.61 -18.11 19.25
C PRO A 167 -1.39 -17.37 20.57
N LYS A 168 -2.18 -16.34 20.81
CA LYS A 168 -2.17 -15.61 22.07
C LYS A 168 -2.29 -16.56 23.27
N GLY A 169 -1.45 -16.37 24.29
CA GLY A 169 -1.40 -17.19 25.48
C GLY A 169 -0.60 -18.49 25.38
N SER A 170 -0.14 -18.88 24.18
CA SER A 170 0.68 -20.09 23.98
C SER A 170 2.16 -19.80 23.67
N ARG A 171 2.50 -18.60 23.24
CA ARG A 171 3.86 -18.19 22.92
C ARG A 171 4.70 -18.02 24.20
N LYS A 172 5.95 -18.47 24.11
CA LYS A 172 6.98 -18.19 25.14
C LYS A 172 7.91 -17.11 24.62
N PRO A 173 8.37 -16.21 25.49
CA PRO A 173 9.42 -15.26 25.11
C PRO A 173 10.62 -15.96 24.50
N GLY A 174 11.04 -15.50 23.31
CA GLY A 174 12.18 -16.07 22.60
C GLY A 174 11.87 -17.25 21.69
N ASP A 175 10.61 -17.61 21.47
CA ASP A 175 10.24 -18.59 20.45
C ASP A 175 10.71 -18.11 19.05
N PRO A 176 11.37 -18.97 18.26
CA PRO A 176 11.91 -18.58 16.95
C PRO A 176 10.78 -18.30 15.97
N LYS A 177 10.99 -17.34 15.08
CA LYS A 177 10.12 -17.07 13.92
C LYS A 177 10.29 -18.21 12.91
N THR A 178 9.20 -18.69 12.31
CA THR A 178 9.17 -19.96 11.59
C THR A 178 9.61 -19.85 10.13
N ASP A 179 9.38 -18.70 9.49
CA ASP A 179 9.81 -18.45 8.12
C ASP A 179 10.19 -16.98 7.87
N TRP A 180 10.67 -16.69 6.66
CA TRP A 180 11.14 -15.37 6.30
C TRP A 180 10.03 -14.30 6.29
N LEU A 181 8.83 -14.67 5.84
CA LEU A 181 7.69 -13.75 5.82
C LEU A 181 7.21 -13.44 7.22
N GLU A 182 7.14 -14.46 8.08
CA GLU A 182 6.84 -14.31 9.51
C GLU A 182 7.89 -13.44 10.19
N PHE A 183 9.17 -13.63 9.87
CA PHE A 183 10.23 -12.77 10.34
C PHE A 183 9.98 -11.30 9.99
N LEU A 184 9.66 -10.98 8.72
CA LEU A 184 9.42 -9.61 8.30
C LEU A 184 8.17 -8.99 8.95
N ILE A 185 7.09 -9.76 9.06
CA ILE A 185 5.87 -9.26 9.71
C ILE A 185 6.14 -9.04 11.19
N ALA A 186 6.81 -9.99 11.85
CA ALA A 186 7.19 -9.84 13.24
C ALA A 186 8.12 -8.63 13.46
N ALA A 187 9.07 -8.39 12.54
CA ALA A 187 9.94 -7.22 12.61
C ALA A 187 9.17 -5.89 12.50
N HIS A 188 8.06 -5.85 11.76
CA HIS A 188 7.16 -4.69 11.77
C HIS A 188 6.42 -4.54 13.09
N VAL A 189 5.87 -5.64 13.61
CA VAL A 189 5.12 -5.62 14.87
C VAL A 189 6.03 -5.22 16.04
N ASP A 190 7.24 -5.75 16.11
CA ASP A 190 8.21 -5.41 17.19
C ASP A 190 9.05 -4.15 16.91
N GLY A 191 8.83 -3.49 15.76
CA GLY A 191 9.54 -2.27 15.40
C GLY A 191 11.02 -2.48 15.05
N SER A 192 11.46 -3.70 14.72
CA SER A 192 12.87 -4.06 14.49
C SER A 192 13.28 -4.13 13.02
N ASP A 193 12.40 -3.80 12.07
CA ASP A 193 12.66 -4.02 10.64
C ASP A 193 13.48 -2.93 9.95
N GLY A 194 13.91 -1.90 10.62
CA GLY A 194 14.66 -0.86 9.92
C GLY A 194 15.45 0.09 10.73
N GLY A 195 15.38 0.08 12.00
CA GLY A 195 16.23 1.01 12.68
C GLY A 195 15.80 1.45 14.07
N VAL A 196 16.60 2.35 14.61
CA VAL A 196 16.42 2.90 15.93
C VAL A 196 15.20 3.81 15.96
N GLY A 197 14.25 3.54 16.87
CA GLY A 197 13.11 4.40 17.11
C GLY A 197 11.89 4.15 16.21
N VAL A 198 11.84 2.99 15.56
CA VAL A 198 10.62 2.54 14.87
C VAL A 198 9.60 2.08 15.90
N GLU A 199 8.40 2.60 15.80
CA GLU A 199 7.29 2.18 16.66
C GLU A 199 6.70 0.87 16.12
N PRO A 200 6.30 -0.07 17.00
CA PRO A 200 5.57 -1.26 16.61
C PRO A 200 4.31 -0.92 15.81
N LEU A 201 3.98 -1.74 14.81
CA LEU A 201 2.81 -1.57 13.95
C LEU A 201 1.89 -2.78 14.06
N GLY A 202 0.62 -2.52 14.33
CA GLY A 202 -0.44 -3.50 14.19
C GLY A 202 -0.90 -3.70 12.75
N GLU A 203 -1.88 -4.55 12.56
CA GLU A 203 -2.35 -4.93 11.22
C GLU A 203 -2.98 -3.77 10.44
N LEU A 204 -3.72 -2.90 11.12
CA LEU A 204 -4.26 -1.70 10.49
C LEU A 204 -3.14 -0.76 10.01
N GLY A 205 -2.07 -0.64 10.79
CA GLY A 205 -0.88 0.14 10.42
C GLY A 205 -0.13 -0.42 9.21
N ILE A 206 0.00 -1.75 9.14
CA ILE A 206 0.76 -2.44 8.08
C ILE A 206 -0.04 -2.56 6.79
N GLU A 207 -1.32 -2.98 6.88
CA GLU A 207 -2.10 -3.43 5.73
C GLU A 207 -3.36 -2.58 5.46
N GLY A 208 -3.76 -1.71 6.39
CA GLY A 208 -4.95 -0.85 6.24
C GLY A 208 -4.91 0.07 5.03
N CYS A 209 -3.71 0.34 4.51
CA CYS A 209 -3.52 1.12 3.29
C CYS A 209 -4.13 0.45 2.03
N TYR A 210 -4.29 -0.89 1.98
CA TYR A 210 -4.86 -1.57 0.82
C TYR A 210 -6.37 -1.27 0.66
N PRO A 211 -7.25 -1.62 1.62
CA PRO A 211 -8.69 -1.37 1.46
C PRO A 211 -9.00 0.12 1.33
N LEU A 212 -8.28 0.99 2.04
CA LEU A 212 -8.45 2.43 1.92
C LEU A 212 -8.03 2.95 0.54
N ALA A 213 -6.95 2.41 -0.05
CA ALA A 213 -6.54 2.74 -1.41
C ALA A 213 -7.56 2.25 -2.45
N TYR A 214 -8.18 1.08 -2.24
CA TYR A 214 -9.25 0.60 -3.11
C TYR A 214 -10.45 1.55 -3.07
N ILE A 215 -10.92 1.92 -1.88
CA ILE A 215 -12.01 2.88 -1.71
C ILE A 215 -11.67 4.22 -2.38
N ALA A 216 -10.50 4.76 -2.12
CA ALA A 216 -10.06 6.03 -2.70
C ALA A 216 -9.95 5.97 -4.22
N SER A 217 -9.37 4.90 -4.79
CA SER A 217 -9.20 4.75 -6.24
C SER A 217 -10.52 4.53 -6.99
N MET A 218 -11.49 3.87 -6.36
CA MET A 218 -12.82 3.63 -6.93
C MET A 218 -13.72 4.84 -6.84
N SER A 219 -13.74 5.53 -5.70
CA SER A 219 -14.71 6.59 -5.42
C SER A 219 -14.18 8.00 -5.68
N GLY A 220 -12.88 8.22 -5.53
CA GLY A 220 -12.27 9.55 -5.48
C GLY A 220 -12.60 10.34 -4.21
N LEU A 221 -13.33 9.75 -3.25
CA LEU A 221 -13.77 10.40 -2.02
C LEU A 221 -12.73 10.26 -0.91
N GLN A 222 -12.64 11.29 -0.07
CA GLN A 222 -11.80 11.29 1.11
C GLN A 222 -12.60 10.94 2.36
N VAL A 223 -11.94 10.28 3.31
CA VAL A 223 -12.48 10.06 4.65
C VAL A 223 -12.34 11.35 5.46
N ARG A 224 -13.38 11.73 6.17
CA ARG A 224 -13.44 12.96 6.98
C ARG A 224 -13.29 12.68 8.46
N ARG A 225 -13.83 11.56 8.90
CA ARG A 225 -13.85 11.18 10.32
C ARG A 225 -13.93 9.68 10.45
N VAL A 226 -13.34 9.14 11.52
CA VAL A 226 -13.35 7.73 11.82
C VAL A 226 -13.75 7.45 13.26
N TYR A 227 -14.32 6.26 13.50
CA TYR A 227 -14.40 5.63 14.80
C TYR A 227 -13.88 4.20 14.65
N ALA A 228 -13.00 3.78 15.56
CA ALA A 228 -12.39 2.46 15.49
C ALA A 228 -12.36 1.77 16.84
N GLU A 229 -12.49 0.44 16.79
CA GLU A 229 -12.18 -0.49 17.87
C GLU A 229 -10.99 -1.35 17.41
N THR A 230 -9.99 -1.48 18.28
CA THR A 230 -8.76 -2.24 18.00
C THR A 230 -8.47 -3.22 19.11
N THR A 231 -7.94 -4.39 18.78
CA THR A 231 -7.65 -5.43 19.78
C THR A 231 -6.59 -6.41 19.28
N ALA A 232 -5.88 -7.06 20.19
CA ALA A 232 -5.00 -8.20 19.95
C ALA A 232 -5.66 -9.48 20.46
N HIS A 233 -6.22 -10.28 19.55
CA HIS A 233 -6.94 -11.51 19.90
C HIS A 233 -6.23 -12.78 19.48
N PHE A 234 -5.47 -12.76 18.40
CA PHE A 234 -5.01 -13.96 17.73
C PHE A 234 -3.57 -14.30 18.07
N HIS A 235 -2.67 -13.33 18.05
CA HIS A 235 -1.24 -13.57 18.14
C HIS A 235 -0.60 -12.88 19.35
N GLN A 236 0.23 -13.64 20.09
CA GLN A 236 0.91 -13.15 21.29
C GLN A 236 1.87 -11.98 20.96
N LEU A 237 2.49 -11.97 19.77
CA LEU A 237 3.40 -10.92 19.38
C LEU A 237 2.73 -9.53 19.35
N TYR A 238 1.49 -9.46 18.89
CA TYR A 238 0.71 -8.21 18.87
C TYR A 238 0.36 -7.73 20.27
N ASP A 239 -0.06 -8.66 21.14
CA ASP A 239 -0.37 -8.38 22.55
C ASP A 239 0.88 -7.91 23.32
N ASP A 240 2.04 -8.55 23.10
CA ASP A 240 3.32 -8.20 23.74
C ASP A 240 3.79 -6.78 23.38
N ASN A 241 3.39 -6.26 22.23
CA ASN A 241 3.77 -4.94 21.72
C ASN A 241 2.67 -3.89 21.81
N ASP A 242 1.52 -4.23 22.45
CA ASP A 242 0.36 -3.34 22.59
C ASP A 242 -0.14 -2.76 21.25
N VAL A 243 -0.16 -3.62 20.22
CA VAL A 243 -0.69 -3.28 18.88
C VAL A 243 -1.76 -4.27 18.47
N GLU A 244 -2.62 -3.88 17.55
CA GLU A 244 -3.78 -4.66 17.12
C GLU A 244 -3.43 -5.71 16.05
N ASP A 245 -3.99 -6.91 16.18
CA ASP A 245 -4.11 -7.90 15.11
C ASP A 245 -5.51 -7.90 14.47
N LEU A 246 -6.46 -7.15 15.06
CA LEU A 246 -7.82 -6.97 14.56
C LEU A 246 -8.28 -5.53 14.82
N ALA A 247 -8.85 -4.91 13.79
CA ALA A 247 -9.48 -3.60 13.89
C ALA A 247 -10.82 -3.57 13.14
N THR A 248 -11.80 -2.84 13.69
CA THR A 248 -13.03 -2.48 13.00
C THR A 248 -13.15 -0.97 13.00
N VAL A 249 -13.31 -0.37 11.81
CA VAL A 249 -13.32 1.07 11.61
C VAL A 249 -14.60 1.49 10.90
N THR A 250 -15.30 2.48 11.43
CA THR A 250 -16.37 3.19 10.75
C THR A 250 -15.78 4.43 10.09
N LEU A 251 -16.15 4.71 8.85
CA LEU A 251 -15.66 5.81 8.05
C LEU A 251 -16.81 6.76 7.70
N GLU A 252 -16.69 8.04 8.06
CA GLU A 252 -17.50 9.11 7.51
C GLU A 252 -16.73 9.76 6.35
N MET A 253 -17.30 9.72 5.15
CA MET A 253 -16.64 10.18 3.94
C MET A 253 -17.26 11.45 3.39
N GLU A 254 -16.62 12.07 2.41
CA GLU A 254 -17.17 13.20 1.67
C GLU A 254 -18.55 12.87 1.10
N GLY A 255 -19.42 13.91 0.97
CA GLY A 255 -20.75 13.74 0.43
C GLY A 255 -21.75 12.99 1.33
N GLY A 256 -21.37 12.67 2.58
CA GLY A 256 -22.21 11.88 3.49
C GLY A 256 -22.18 10.37 3.22
N VAL A 257 -21.25 9.91 2.40
CA VAL A 257 -21.04 8.50 2.15
C VAL A 257 -20.47 7.83 3.41
N LEU A 258 -20.97 6.65 3.73
CA LEU A 258 -20.51 5.87 4.88
C LEU A 258 -19.58 4.74 4.45
N GLY A 259 -18.66 4.37 5.33
CA GLY A 259 -17.81 3.22 5.12
C GLY A 259 -17.60 2.41 6.39
N SER A 260 -17.20 1.17 6.22
CA SER A 260 -16.64 0.36 7.29
C SER A 260 -15.49 -0.49 6.76
N LEU A 261 -14.51 -0.71 7.61
CA LEU A 261 -13.37 -1.60 7.37
C LEU A 261 -13.25 -2.52 8.57
N SER A 262 -13.25 -3.82 8.33
CA SER A 262 -12.79 -4.80 9.30
C SER A 262 -11.53 -5.44 8.76
N ILE A 263 -10.43 -5.34 9.50
CA ILE A 263 -9.11 -5.80 9.05
C ILE A 263 -8.43 -6.59 10.15
N GLY A 264 -7.81 -7.70 9.79
CA GLY A 264 -7.10 -8.52 10.76
C GLY A 264 -6.18 -9.57 10.17
N ARG A 265 -5.17 -9.91 10.94
CA ARG A 265 -4.31 -11.07 10.73
C ARG A 265 -4.78 -12.18 11.66
N ILE A 266 -5.59 -13.07 11.13
CA ILE A 266 -6.35 -14.01 11.94
C ILE A 266 -5.74 -15.42 11.98
N GLY A 267 -4.71 -15.69 11.16
CA GLY A 267 -4.05 -17.00 11.13
C GLY A 267 -4.92 -18.16 10.65
N VAL A 268 -6.11 -17.90 10.12
CA VAL A 268 -7.07 -18.89 9.65
C VAL A 268 -7.46 -18.60 8.21
N ALA A 269 -7.38 -19.59 7.35
CA ALA A 269 -7.74 -19.43 5.95
C ALA A 269 -9.26 -19.47 5.77
N SER A 270 -9.88 -18.33 5.46
CA SER A 270 -11.18 -18.27 4.81
C SER A 270 -11.08 -18.50 3.30
N HIS A 271 -9.88 -18.25 2.76
CA HIS A 271 -9.48 -18.55 1.39
C HIS A 271 -8.03 -19.09 1.37
N PRO A 272 -7.69 -20.03 0.45
CA PRO A 272 -6.40 -20.72 0.48
C PRO A 272 -5.17 -19.82 0.24
N ASP A 273 -5.32 -18.67 -0.41
CA ASP A 273 -4.18 -17.83 -0.77
C ASP A 273 -3.83 -16.78 0.29
N ILE A 274 -4.75 -15.90 0.64
CA ILE A 274 -4.48 -14.74 1.50
C ILE A 274 -5.55 -14.49 2.57
N GLY A 275 -6.67 -15.21 2.56
CA GLY A 275 -7.80 -14.98 3.44
C GLY A 275 -8.99 -14.32 2.74
N GLU A 276 -9.85 -13.67 3.48
CA GLU A 276 -11.04 -13.00 2.96
C GLU A 276 -10.73 -11.53 2.68
N ILE A 277 -10.76 -11.13 1.40
CA ILE A 277 -10.67 -9.74 0.98
C ILE A 277 -11.87 -9.45 0.10
N LYS A 278 -12.84 -8.74 0.67
CA LYS A 278 -14.13 -8.52 0.06
C LYS A 278 -14.63 -7.11 0.33
N MET A 279 -15.24 -6.51 -0.66
CA MET A 279 -15.86 -5.20 -0.53
C MET A 279 -17.28 -5.21 -1.07
N HIS A 280 -18.21 -4.61 -0.34
CA HIS A 280 -19.54 -4.27 -0.78
C HIS A 280 -19.62 -2.78 -1.02
N ILE A 281 -20.06 -2.39 -2.21
CA ILE A 281 -20.35 -1.01 -2.59
C ILE A 281 -21.83 -0.88 -2.86
N LEU A 282 -22.50 0.04 -2.17
CA LEU A 282 -23.91 0.30 -2.30
C LEU A 282 -24.14 1.68 -2.90
N GLY A 283 -24.99 1.75 -3.90
CA GLY A 283 -25.39 2.99 -4.55
C GLY A 283 -26.91 3.14 -4.66
N SER A 284 -27.35 4.27 -5.18
CA SER A 284 -28.80 4.61 -5.29
C SER A 284 -29.57 3.69 -6.24
N GLU A 285 -28.92 3.15 -7.27
CA GLU A 285 -29.53 2.32 -8.31
C GLU A 285 -29.14 0.84 -8.23
N GLY A 286 -28.13 0.51 -7.42
CA GLY A 286 -27.62 -0.85 -7.32
C GLY A 286 -26.41 -0.95 -6.42
N GLY A 287 -25.65 -2.03 -6.56
CA GLY A 287 -24.42 -2.24 -5.78
C GLY A 287 -23.53 -3.28 -6.42
N PHE A 288 -22.29 -3.39 -5.87
CA PHE A 288 -21.33 -4.42 -6.25
C PHE A 288 -20.88 -5.24 -5.07
N VAL A 289 -20.39 -6.41 -5.38
CA VAL A 289 -19.48 -7.16 -4.51
C VAL A 289 -18.18 -7.37 -5.28
N VAL A 290 -17.07 -6.93 -4.69
CA VAL A 290 -15.72 -7.17 -5.18
C VAL A 290 -15.04 -8.16 -4.25
N SER A 291 -14.44 -9.21 -4.79
CA SER A 291 -13.61 -10.13 -4.00
C SER A 291 -12.23 -10.21 -4.65
N GLU A 292 -11.19 -9.89 -3.89
CA GLU A 292 -9.81 -10.01 -4.37
C GLU A 292 -9.37 -11.47 -4.43
N ALA A 293 -9.77 -12.27 -3.46
CA ALA A 293 -9.40 -13.68 -3.36
C ALA A 293 -10.13 -14.55 -4.40
N ARG A 294 -11.30 -14.10 -4.82
CA ARG A 294 -12.04 -14.65 -5.97
C ARG A 294 -12.33 -13.46 -6.86
N PRO A 295 -11.55 -13.21 -7.91
CA PRO A 295 -11.69 -12.00 -8.72
C PRO A 295 -13.02 -11.99 -9.46
N GLU A 296 -14.05 -11.67 -8.74
CA GLU A 296 -15.42 -11.58 -9.21
C GLU A 296 -15.95 -10.19 -8.89
N VAL A 297 -16.64 -9.59 -9.86
CA VAL A 297 -17.46 -8.41 -9.62
C VAL A 297 -18.91 -8.80 -9.88
N GLY A 298 -19.72 -8.81 -8.83
CA GLY A 298 -21.16 -8.97 -8.95
C GLY A 298 -21.84 -7.59 -8.90
N VAL A 299 -22.61 -7.25 -9.91
CA VAL A 299 -23.39 -6.00 -9.94
C VAL A 299 -24.87 -6.34 -9.73
N TYR A 300 -25.47 -5.73 -8.71
CA TYR A 300 -26.86 -5.97 -8.32
C TYR A 300 -27.65 -4.69 -8.51
N TYR A 301 -28.70 -4.76 -9.34
CA TYR A 301 -29.58 -3.64 -9.65
C TYR A 301 -30.88 -3.74 -8.86
N ARG A 302 -31.46 -2.61 -8.47
CA ARG A 302 -32.73 -2.56 -7.75
C ARG A 302 -33.87 -3.16 -8.56
N ASN A 303 -33.91 -2.89 -9.85
CA ASN A 303 -35.06 -3.24 -10.74
C ASN A 303 -34.65 -4.04 -12.00
N GLN A 304 -33.47 -4.66 -11.99
CA GLN A 304 -32.96 -5.45 -13.11
C GLN A 304 -32.33 -6.73 -12.60
N PRO A 305 -32.22 -7.77 -13.42
CA PRO A 305 -31.43 -8.95 -13.06
C PRO A 305 -29.98 -8.59 -12.74
N PRO A 306 -29.36 -9.25 -11.78
CA PRO A 306 -27.94 -9.04 -11.46
C PRO A 306 -27.08 -9.39 -12.67
N LYS A 307 -25.96 -8.65 -12.80
CA LYS A 307 -24.93 -8.93 -13.79
C LYS A 307 -23.67 -9.33 -13.02
N GLU A 308 -23.18 -10.51 -13.29
CA GLU A 308 -21.93 -11.00 -12.74
C GLU A 308 -20.82 -10.83 -13.77
N PHE A 309 -19.70 -10.27 -13.32
CA PHE A 309 -18.45 -10.22 -14.08
C PHE A 309 -17.49 -11.20 -13.42
N LYS A 310 -17.08 -12.22 -14.15
CA LYS A 310 -16.05 -13.14 -13.70
C LYS A 310 -14.72 -12.70 -14.32
N ASN A 311 -13.80 -12.32 -13.46
CA ASN A 311 -12.41 -12.12 -13.85
C ASN A 311 -11.62 -13.40 -13.61
N GLU A 312 -10.67 -13.66 -14.47
CA GLU A 312 -9.69 -14.70 -14.22
C GLU A 312 -8.87 -14.38 -12.96
N ARG A 313 -8.36 -15.42 -12.32
CA ARG A 313 -7.62 -15.33 -11.05
C ARG A 313 -6.63 -14.17 -11.06
N LEU A 314 -6.57 -13.43 -9.95
CA LEU A 314 -5.62 -12.37 -9.68
C LEU A 314 -4.23 -12.70 -10.19
N ASN A 315 -3.78 -11.94 -11.16
CA ASN A 315 -2.42 -11.98 -11.63
C ASN A 315 -1.67 -10.76 -11.08
N ALA A 316 -0.84 -10.96 -10.08
CA ALA A 316 -0.02 -9.89 -9.50
C ALA A 316 0.83 -9.20 -10.58
N ILE A 317 1.33 -9.95 -11.55
CA ILE A 317 2.11 -9.43 -12.69
C ILE A 317 1.26 -8.46 -13.53
N GLU A 318 -0.02 -8.75 -13.75
CA GLU A 318 -0.93 -7.86 -14.47
C GLU A 318 -1.17 -6.55 -13.70
N ASN A 319 -1.41 -6.64 -12.38
CA ASN A 319 -1.53 -5.45 -11.53
C ASN A 319 -0.26 -4.58 -11.61
N ASP A 320 0.91 -5.19 -11.48
CA ASP A 320 2.18 -4.47 -11.47
C ASP A 320 2.48 -3.82 -12.81
N TYR A 321 2.19 -4.51 -13.91
CA TYR A 321 2.29 -3.92 -15.25
C TYR A 321 1.34 -2.73 -15.41
N LEU A 322 0.09 -2.84 -14.96
CA LEU A 322 -0.92 -1.78 -15.07
C LEU A 322 -0.61 -0.59 -14.15
N LEU A 323 0.02 -0.81 -13.00
CA LEU A 323 0.54 0.28 -12.16
C LEU A 323 1.67 1.03 -12.88
N ALA A 324 2.61 0.29 -13.47
CA ALA A 324 3.68 0.90 -14.25
C ALA A 324 3.15 1.65 -15.48
N ASP A 325 2.11 1.14 -16.15
CA ASP A 325 1.43 1.80 -17.27
C ASP A 325 0.71 3.09 -16.83
N ASP A 326 0.00 3.08 -15.69
CA ASP A 326 -0.62 4.27 -15.10
C ASP A 326 0.44 5.36 -14.80
N PHE A 327 1.58 4.95 -14.26
CA PHE A 327 2.68 5.86 -13.99
C PHE A 327 3.29 6.43 -15.28
N ALA A 328 3.54 5.58 -16.29
CA ALA A 328 4.04 6.01 -17.60
C ALA A 328 3.08 6.99 -18.28
N ARG A 329 1.76 6.72 -18.20
CA ARG A 329 0.73 7.64 -18.69
C ARG A 329 0.78 8.99 -17.96
N ALA A 330 0.94 8.99 -16.64
CA ALA A 330 1.04 10.23 -15.88
C ALA A 330 2.31 11.04 -16.20
N LEU A 331 3.41 10.37 -16.61
CA LEU A 331 4.62 11.04 -17.06
C LEU A 331 4.46 11.71 -18.43
N ASP A 332 3.60 11.16 -19.28
CA ASP A 332 3.35 11.69 -20.65
C ASP A 332 2.24 12.76 -20.67
N THR A 333 1.53 12.97 -19.57
CA THR A 333 0.36 13.85 -19.49
C THR A 333 0.44 14.78 -18.28
N ASP A 334 -0.46 15.76 -18.20
CA ASP A 334 -0.65 16.56 -16.99
C ASP A 334 -1.46 15.84 -15.91
N GLY A 335 -1.95 14.62 -16.20
CA GLY A 335 -2.75 13.81 -15.29
C GLY A 335 -1.96 13.27 -14.11
N ASP A 336 -2.67 12.95 -13.05
CA ASP A 336 -2.13 12.32 -11.86
C ASP A 336 -2.05 10.79 -12.00
N THR A 337 -1.25 10.18 -11.14
CA THR A 337 -1.22 8.74 -10.92
C THR A 337 -2.41 8.29 -10.09
N ILE A 338 -2.75 7.01 -10.15
CA ILE A 338 -3.91 6.44 -9.40
C ILE A 338 -3.81 6.66 -7.88
N LEU A 339 -2.60 6.64 -7.33
CA LEU A 339 -2.32 6.93 -5.92
C LEU A 339 -1.22 7.99 -5.82
N ASN A 340 -1.57 9.21 -6.18
CA ASN A 340 -0.67 10.34 -6.06
C ASN A 340 -0.33 10.68 -4.59
N ALA A 341 0.59 11.60 -4.38
CA ALA A 341 1.08 11.94 -3.05
C ALA A 341 -0.04 12.41 -2.10
N ARG A 342 -0.99 13.20 -2.58
CA ARG A 342 -2.13 13.68 -1.75
C ARG A 342 -3.06 12.54 -1.34
N THR A 343 -3.43 11.68 -2.28
CA THR A 343 -4.28 10.52 -1.99
C THR A 343 -3.58 9.57 -1.02
N SER A 344 -2.31 9.29 -1.23
CA SER A 344 -1.51 8.41 -0.35
C SER A 344 -1.34 8.99 1.06
N ARG A 345 -1.14 10.30 1.16
CA ARG A 345 -1.12 11.03 2.43
C ARG A 345 -2.47 10.94 3.15
N ALA A 346 -3.60 11.10 2.46
CA ALA A 346 -4.93 11.00 3.04
C ALA A 346 -5.22 9.58 3.58
N ILE A 347 -4.73 8.55 2.91
CA ILE A 347 -4.79 7.15 3.38
C ILE A 347 -4.01 7.00 4.71
N THR A 348 -2.78 7.50 4.76
CA THR A 348 -1.97 7.49 6.01
C THR A 348 -2.67 8.25 7.14
N ALA A 349 -3.26 9.41 6.85
CA ALA A 349 -4.01 10.19 7.84
C ALA A 349 -5.23 9.44 8.36
N THR A 350 -5.92 8.70 7.50
CA THR A 350 -7.07 7.86 7.90
C THR A 350 -6.62 6.73 8.83
N VAL A 351 -5.52 6.04 8.50
CA VAL A 351 -4.96 5.00 9.37
C VAL A 351 -4.57 5.56 10.73
N GLN A 352 -3.84 6.68 10.77
CA GLN A 352 -3.44 7.31 12.04
C GLN A 352 -4.66 7.74 12.88
N ALA A 353 -5.66 8.35 12.26
CA ALA A 353 -6.89 8.74 12.96
C ALA A 353 -7.64 7.52 13.51
N ALA A 354 -7.66 6.40 12.78
CA ALA A 354 -8.28 5.17 13.23
C ALA A 354 -7.52 4.53 14.42
N LEU A 355 -6.19 4.50 14.39
CA LEU A 355 -5.36 4.05 15.51
C LEU A 355 -5.57 4.94 16.76
N GLU A 356 -5.63 6.26 16.57
CA GLU A 356 -5.96 7.18 17.67
C GLU A 356 -7.35 6.95 18.23
N SER A 357 -8.34 6.71 17.35
CA SER A 357 -9.71 6.38 17.77
C SER A 357 -9.76 5.09 18.58
N GLY A 358 -9.08 4.02 18.14
CA GLY A 358 -9.01 2.75 18.88
C GLY A 358 -8.38 2.92 20.26
N ARG A 359 -7.33 3.74 20.36
CA ARG A 359 -6.66 4.04 21.64
C ARG A 359 -7.51 4.89 22.60
N THR A 360 -8.29 5.85 22.08
CA THR A 360 -9.06 6.82 22.90
C THR A 360 -10.51 6.40 23.12
N GLY A 361 -11.05 5.50 22.31
CA GLY A 361 -12.48 5.16 22.29
C GLY A 361 -13.38 6.30 21.78
N LEU A 362 -12.82 7.29 21.09
CA LEU A 362 -13.55 8.46 20.60
C LEU A 362 -13.45 8.59 19.08
N PRO A 363 -14.46 9.15 18.40
CA PRO A 363 -14.33 9.51 16.98
C PRO A 363 -13.21 10.56 16.77
N VAL A 364 -12.46 10.42 15.68
CA VAL A 364 -11.34 11.30 15.33
C VAL A 364 -11.52 11.84 13.92
N ASP A 365 -11.35 13.16 13.75
CA ASP A 365 -11.38 13.81 12.44
C ASP A 365 -10.05 13.54 11.70
N VAL A 366 -10.16 13.17 10.42
CA VAL A 366 -9.00 12.97 9.54
C VAL A 366 -8.49 14.33 9.07
N LYS A 367 -7.21 14.62 9.30
CA LYS A 367 -6.59 15.94 9.04
C LYS A 367 -5.55 15.87 7.93
#